data_cc83e1d865a2cf738757e9e7519557d7
#
_entry.id   cc83e1d865a2cf738757e9e7519557d7
#
_cell.length_a   1.000
_cell.length_b   1.000
_cell.length_c   1.000
_cell.angle_alpha   90.00
_cell.angle_beta   90.00
_cell.angle_gamma   90.00
#
_symmetry.space_group_name_H-M   'P 1'
#
loop_
_entity.id
_entity.type
_entity.pdbx_description
1 polymer ?
#
loop_
_entity_poly.entity_id
_entity_poly.type
_entity_poly.pdbx_seq_one_letter_code
_entity_poly.pdbx_strand_id
1 'polypeptide(L)'
;MIYVHVPFCASRCIYCDFYSTLMNEDTKALYVENVCKELKYRNTYLPNTQIRTIYLGGGTPSQLHIAQIAQILKCIKTHYEVNDDAEITLEANPDDVTLDFATQLAQLGVNRVSLGVQSFDDKILKMLNRRHSAQQAQMAVKQLNAAGIHNVSIDLIYGLPQQSLSSFANDLKKAFSLPIKHLSSYALSIEAHTLLAQKVQAGELVVADEEVCVKEYELLMTQAKQHGFTHYEISNFALPGYESKHNSGYWDGTPYLGVGPGAHSYDGKDRRFNIPNLKAYVTSNGCAAHQQIEHLSESERFDELIFVSLRTSKGLSLKKIQSLYPTQWYDDLMYTAQKYIATGQLIHENETLRISPQSIMVSDDIMSDLMRGEDN
;
A
#
# COMPACT_ATOMS: atom_id res chain seq x y z
N MET A 1 -8.28 12.10 -2.83
CA MET A 1 -8.00 10.75 -3.33
C MET A 1 -9.18 9.84 -3.04
N ILE A 2 -9.41 8.78 -3.86
CA ILE A 2 -10.45 7.78 -3.59
C ILE A 2 -9.82 6.39 -3.58
N TYR A 3 -10.06 5.62 -2.49
CA TYR A 3 -9.71 4.22 -2.35
C TYR A 3 -10.97 3.35 -2.37
N VAL A 4 -10.97 2.29 -3.14
CA VAL A 4 -12.07 1.31 -3.19
C VAL A 4 -11.53 -0.03 -2.69
N HIS A 5 -12.03 -0.47 -1.53
CA HIS A 5 -11.67 -1.77 -0.96
C HIS A 5 -12.50 -2.89 -1.56
N VAL A 6 -11.88 -3.70 -2.40
CA VAL A 6 -12.50 -4.88 -3.03
C VAL A 6 -12.17 -6.12 -2.20
N PRO A 7 -13.12 -6.68 -1.42
CA PRO A 7 -12.81 -7.71 -0.43
C PRO A 7 -12.72 -9.13 -1.01
N PHE A 8 -12.76 -9.31 -2.33
CA PHE A 8 -12.86 -10.64 -2.94
C PHE A 8 -11.50 -11.23 -3.27
N CYS A 9 -11.29 -12.49 -2.89
CA CYS A 9 -10.17 -13.32 -3.30
C CYS A 9 -10.66 -14.68 -3.81
N ALA A 10 -10.02 -15.23 -4.83
CA ALA A 10 -10.30 -16.59 -5.29
C ALA A 10 -9.69 -17.65 -4.35
N SER A 11 -8.57 -17.32 -3.68
CA SER A 11 -7.95 -18.13 -2.63
C SER A 11 -7.30 -17.21 -1.59
N ARG A 12 -7.17 -17.65 -0.35
CA ARG A 12 -6.44 -16.91 0.69
C ARG A 12 -4.98 -17.34 0.73
N CYS A 13 -4.08 -16.37 0.65
CA CYS A 13 -2.66 -16.58 0.93
C CYS A 13 -2.45 -16.81 2.42
N ILE A 14 -1.48 -17.65 2.80
CA ILE A 14 -1.29 -18.05 4.19
C ILE A 14 -0.84 -16.90 5.11
N TYR A 15 -0.22 -15.86 4.55
CA TYR A 15 0.35 -14.71 5.27
C TYR A 15 -0.59 -13.49 5.33
N CYS A 16 -1.67 -13.48 4.53
CA CYS A 16 -2.48 -12.27 4.32
C CYS A 16 -3.39 -11.98 5.51
N ASP A 17 -3.29 -10.76 6.05
CA ASP A 17 -4.12 -10.20 7.13
C ASP A 17 -5.20 -9.24 6.62
N PHE A 18 -5.13 -8.81 5.36
CA PHE A 18 -6.14 -7.91 4.80
C PHE A 18 -7.54 -8.50 4.87
N TYR A 19 -8.51 -7.64 5.16
CA TYR A 19 -9.89 -8.04 5.14
C TYR A 19 -10.29 -8.55 3.74
N SER A 20 -10.53 -9.83 3.63
CA SER A 20 -10.93 -10.47 2.37
C SER A 20 -11.87 -11.65 2.62
N THR A 21 -12.67 -11.97 1.62
CA THR A 21 -13.59 -13.10 1.63
C THR A 21 -13.42 -13.92 0.37
N LEU A 22 -13.77 -15.21 0.44
CA LEU A 22 -13.82 -16.04 -0.74
C LEU A 22 -14.95 -15.56 -1.67
N MET A 23 -14.71 -15.72 -2.96
CA MET A 23 -15.52 -15.22 -4.05
C MET A 23 -16.93 -15.83 -4.07
N ASN A 24 -17.95 -14.96 -4.23
CA ASN A 24 -19.33 -15.32 -4.53
C ASN A 24 -19.89 -14.32 -5.53
N GLU A 25 -20.28 -14.78 -6.72
CA GLU A 25 -20.71 -13.92 -7.85
C GLU A 25 -21.94 -13.07 -7.52
N ASP A 26 -22.96 -13.64 -6.88
CA ASP A 26 -24.18 -12.90 -6.51
C ASP A 26 -23.87 -11.75 -5.56
N THR A 27 -22.92 -11.97 -4.64
CA THR A 27 -22.50 -10.94 -3.68
C THR A 27 -21.69 -9.84 -4.34
N LYS A 28 -20.92 -10.12 -5.41
CA LYS A 28 -20.15 -9.09 -6.13
C LYS A 28 -21.05 -8.01 -6.74
N ALA A 29 -22.18 -8.41 -7.36
CA ALA A 29 -23.13 -7.44 -7.94
C ALA A 29 -23.69 -6.51 -6.87
N LEU A 30 -24.14 -7.07 -5.73
CA LEU A 30 -24.63 -6.30 -4.58
C LEU A 30 -23.54 -5.39 -3.99
N TYR A 31 -22.32 -5.88 -3.90
CA TYR A 31 -21.18 -5.09 -3.44
C TYR A 31 -20.96 -3.86 -4.32
N VAL A 32 -20.87 -4.04 -5.65
CA VAL A 32 -20.66 -2.95 -6.60
C VAL A 32 -21.79 -1.91 -6.54
N GLU A 33 -23.03 -2.37 -6.41
CA GLU A 33 -24.20 -1.48 -6.23
C GLU A 33 -24.04 -0.64 -4.95
N ASN A 34 -23.63 -1.27 -3.83
CA ASN A 34 -23.46 -0.56 -2.56
C ASN A 34 -22.24 0.38 -2.56
N VAL A 35 -21.13 0.03 -3.23
CA VAL A 35 -20.00 0.96 -3.46
C VAL A 35 -20.48 2.20 -4.19
N CYS A 36 -21.29 2.05 -5.26
CA CYS A 36 -21.83 3.19 -5.99
C CYS A 36 -22.80 4.04 -5.13
N LYS A 37 -23.59 3.43 -4.26
CA LYS A 37 -24.45 4.16 -3.31
C LYS A 37 -23.61 4.92 -2.28
N GLU A 38 -22.57 4.29 -1.72
CA GLU A 38 -21.68 4.94 -0.76
C GLU A 38 -20.94 6.12 -1.39
N LEU A 39 -20.38 5.95 -2.60
CA LEU A 39 -19.77 7.04 -3.36
C LEU A 39 -20.72 8.22 -3.56
N LYS A 40 -21.96 7.96 -3.97
CA LYS A 40 -22.98 9.00 -4.11
C LYS A 40 -23.31 9.67 -2.78
N TYR A 41 -23.48 8.90 -1.71
CA TYR A 41 -23.83 9.41 -0.38
C TYR A 41 -22.72 10.29 0.22
N ARG A 42 -21.45 9.92 -0.03
CA ARG A 42 -20.27 10.60 0.54
C ARG A 42 -19.61 11.61 -0.42
N ASN A 43 -20.31 12.10 -1.42
CA ASN A 43 -19.75 13.00 -2.44
C ASN A 43 -19.28 14.38 -1.89
N THR A 44 -19.70 14.74 -0.67
CA THR A 44 -19.26 15.96 0.03
C THR A 44 -18.25 15.70 1.14
N TYR A 45 -17.77 14.46 1.29
CA TYR A 45 -16.86 14.10 2.39
C TYR A 45 -15.48 14.75 2.27
N LEU A 46 -14.95 14.83 1.06
CA LEU A 46 -13.63 15.41 0.83
C LEU A 46 -13.72 16.95 0.79
N PRO A 47 -12.79 17.67 1.45
CA PRO A 47 -12.76 19.13 1.45
C PRO A 47 -12.44 19.70 0.06
N ASN A 48 -11.83 18.91 -0.81
CA ASN A 48 -11.48 19.28 -2.17
C ASN A 48 -12.17 18.33 -3.15
N THR A 49 -12.86 18.86 -4.14
CA THR A 49 -13.63 18.05 -5.09
C THR A 49 -12.78 17.42 -6.19
N GLN A 50 -11.57 17.95 -6.44
CA GLN A 50 -10.68 17.42 -7.47
C GLN A 50 -9.97 16.13 -7.03
N ILE A 51 -10.24 15.05 -7.73
CA ILE A 51 -9.66 13.73 -7.46
C ILE A 51 -8.43 13.52 -8.33
N ARG A 52 -7.26 13.42 -7.68
CA ARG A 52 -5.97 13.18 -8.34
C ARG A 52 -5.63 11.70 -8.47
N THR A 53 -6.19 10.85 -7.60
CA THR A 53 -5.92 9.41 -7.62
C THR A 53 -7.16 8.60 -7.29
N ILE A 54 -7.34 7.48 -7.99
CA ILE A 54 -8.31 6.43 -7.72
C ILE A 54 -7.54 5.13 -7.58
N TYR A 55 -7.77 4.41 -6.49
CA TYR A 55 -7.08 3.15 -6.22
C TYR A 55 -8.10 2.06 -5.88
N LEU A 56 -8.14 1.02 -6.68
CA LEU A 56 -8.89 -0.19 -6.41
C LEU A 56 -7.94 -1.24 -5.83
N GLY A 57 -8.10 -1.56 -4.54
CA GLY A 57 -7.21 -2.45 -3.81
C GLY A 57 -7.93 -3.34 -2.81
N GLY A 58 -7.16 -4.01 -1.94
CA GLY A 58 -7.66 -4.78 -0.81
C GLY A 58 -7.48 -6.29 -0.94
N GLY A 59 -8.52 -7.03 -1.23
CA GLY A 59 -8.42 -8.46 -1.53
C GLY A 59 -7.77 -8.69 -2.90
N THR A 60 -8.57 -8.71 -3.96
CA THR A 60 -8.06 -8.88 -5.33
C THR A 60 -9.03 -8.21 -6.31
N PRO A 61 -8.84 -6.94 -6.65
CA PRO A 61 -9.72 -6.20 -7.57
C PRO A 61 -9.86 -6.84 -8.96
N SER A 62 -8.82 -7.54 -9.45
CA SER A 62 -8.89 -8.29 -10.71
C SER A 62 -9.89 -9.46 -10.70
N GLN A 63 -10.48 -9.78 -9.56
CA GLN A 63 -11.59 -10.74 -9.46
C GLN A 63 -12.96 -10.15 -9.80
N LEU A 64 -13.06 -8.83 -9.96
CA LEU A 64 -14.25 -8.19 -10.50
C LEU A 64 -14.27 -8.32 -12.03
N HIS A 65 -15.47 -8.50 -12.59
CA HIS A 65 -15.66 -8.41 -14.04
C HIS A 65 -15.39 -6.99 -14.55
N ILE A 66 -14.91 -6.85 -15.75
CA ILE A 66 -14.64 -5.54 -16.38
C ILE A 66 -15.87 -4.61 -16.32
N ALA A 67 -17.07 -5.14 -16.52
CA ALA A 67 -18.31 -4.36 -16.41
C ALA A 67 -18.52 -3.79 -14.99
N GLN A 68 -18.12 -4.54 -13.95
CA GLN A 68 -18.21 -4.11 -12.55
C GLN A 68 -17.18 -3.01 -12.24
N ILE A 69 -15.94 -3.18 -12.73
CA ILE A 69 -14.89 -2.15 -12.64
C ILE A 69 -15.35 -0.87 -13.37
N ALA A 70 -15.87 -1.01 -14.59
CA ALA A 70 -16.41 0.10 -15.36
C ALA A 70 -17.55 0.83 -14.62
N GLN A 71 -18.45 0.10 -13.96
CA GLN A 71 -19.54 0.68 -13.17
C GLN A 71 -19.02 1.51 -12.00
N ILE A 72 -18.02 1.02 -11.25
CA ILE A 72 -17.38 1.75 -10.13
C ILE A 72 -16.71 3.02 -10.65
N LEU A 73 -15.86 2.91 -11.69
CA LEU A 73 -15.17 4.07 -12.26
C LEU A 73 -16.13 5.11 -12.85
N LYS A 74 -17.20 4.67 -13.52
CA LYS A 74 -18.25 5.55 -14.00
C LYS A 74 -18.95 6.27 -12.85
N CYS A 75 -19.27 5.56 -11.77
CA CYS A 75 -19.89 6.15 -10.58
C CYS A 75 -18.99 7.22 -9.96
N ILE A 76 -17.68 6.96 -9.81
CA ILE A 76 -16.72 7.95 -9.32
C ILE A 76 -16.73 9.18 -10.24
N LYS A 77 -16.55 9.01 -11.56
CA LYS A 77 -16.53 10.12 -12.53
C LYS A 77 -17.86 10.90 -12.61
N THR A 78 -18.96 10.30 -12.18
CA THR A 78 -20.28 10.96 -12.16
C THR A 78 -20.46 11.87 -10.93
N HIS A 79 -19.88 11.50 -9.79
CA HIS A 79 -20.12 12.18 -8.52
C HIS A 79 -18.93 13.02 -8.01
N TYR A 80 -17.75 12.88 -8.64
CA TYR A 80 -16.52 13.57 -8.29
C TYR A 80 -15.85 14.16 -9.52
N GLU A 81 -15.17 15.28 -9.35
CA GLU A 81 -14.36 15.90 -10.38
C GLU A 81 -13.00 15.18 -10.45
N VAL A 82 -12.84 14.26 -11.40
CA VAL A 82 -11.59 13.51 -11.58
C VAL A 82 -10.71 14.25 -12.56
N ASN A 83 -9.45 14.52 -12.17
CA ASN A 83 -8.48 15.17 -13.04
C ASN A 83 -8.20 14.32 -14.30
N ASP A 84 -7.94 14.96 -15.42
CA ASP A 84 -7.62 14.27 -16.68
C ASP A 84 -6.34 13.44 -16.58
N ASP A 85 -5.37 13.86 -15.75
CA ASP A 85 -4.11 13.19 -15.47
C ASP A 85 -4.13 12.33 -14.18
N ALA A 86 -5.31 12.01 -13.66
CA ALA A 86 -5.46 11.21 -12.44
C ALA A 86 -4.78 9.85 -12.58
N GLU A 87 -4.05 9.47 -11.53
CA GLU A 87 -3.55 8.09 -11.40
C GLU A 87 -4.73 7.16 -11.06
N ILE A 88 -5.03 6.21 -11.93
CA ILE A 88 -6.06 5.19 -11.71
C ILE A 88 -5.36 3.84 -11.59
N THR A 89 -5.23 3.36 -10.35
CA THR A 89 -4.54 2.12 -10.03
C THR A 89 -5.51 0.98 -9.79
N LEU A 90 -5.15 -0.22 -10.26
CA LEU A 90 -5.84 -1.47 -9.94
C LEU A 90 -4.83 -2.51 -9.48
N GLU A 91 -5.10 -3.18 -8.35
CA GLU A 91 -4.34 -4.35 -7.91
C GLU A 91 -4.83 -5.61 -8.63
N ALA A 92 -3.89 -6.45 -9.04
CA ALA A 92 -4.20 -7.69 -9.74
C ALA A 92 -3.30 -8.84 -9.31
N ASN A 93 -3.87 -10.06 -9.35
CA ASN A 93 -3.05 -11.27 -9.36
C ASN A 93 -2.53 -11.54 -10.77
N PRO A 94 -1.29 -12.01 -10.92
CA PRO A 94 -0.71 -12.29 -12.24
C PRO A 94 -1.53 -13.25 -13.11
N ASP A 95 -2.16 -14.25 -12.53
CA ASP A 95 -2.97 -15.25 -13.26
C ASP A 95 -4.32 -14.72 -13.75
N ASP A 96 -4.78 -13.57 -13.26
CA ASP A 96 -6.00 -12.91 -13.75
C ASP A 96 -5.71 -12.00 -14.97
N VAL A 97 -4.43 -11.65 -15.21
CA VAL A 97 -4.06 -10.70 -16.28
C VAL A 97 -3.87 -11.44 -17.60
N THR A 98 -4.86 -11.34 -18.46
CA THR A 98 -4.77 -11.69 -19.88
C THR A 98 -4.59 -10.42 -20.74
N LEU A 99 -4.16 -10.56 -21.98
CA LEU A 99 -4.05 -9.41 -22.90
C LEU A 99 -5.42 -8.72 -23.09
N ASP A 100 -6.49 -9.50 -23.19
CA ASP A 100 -7.87 -8.99 -23.33
C ASP A 100 -8.28 -8.19 -22.07
N PHE A 101 -8.07 -8.74 -20.87
CA PHE A 101 -8.33 -8.05 -19.60
C PHE A 101 -7.53 -6.75 -19.49
N ALA A 102 -6.21 -6.80 -19.78
CA ALA A 102 -5.34 -5.62 -19.75
C ALA A 102 -5.79 -4.54 -20.76
N THR A 103 -6.19 -4.94 -21.98
CA THR A 103 -6.71 -4.02 -23.01
C THR A 103 -8.00 -3.33 -22.55
N GLN A 104 -8.93 -4.09 -21.97
CA GLN A 104 -10.16 -3.52 -21.44
C GLN A 104 -9.92 -2.59 -20.25
N LEU A 105 -8.98 -2.92 -19.35
CA LEU A 105 -8.57 -2.00 -18.27
C LEU A 105 -8.03 -0.67 -18.82
N ALA A 106 -7.16 -0.72 -19.82
CA ALA A 106 -6.62 0.49 -20.46
C ALA A 106 -7.74 1.35 -21.09
N GLN A 107 -8.72 0.73 -21.72
CA GLN A 107 -9.89 1.42 -22.30
C GLN A 107 -10.77 2.09 -21.23
N LEU A 108 -10.82 1.55 -20.00
CA LEU A 108 -11.50 2.17 -18.86
C LEU A 108 -10.73 3.35 -18.25
N GLY A 109 -9.47 3.56 -18.69
CA GLY A 109 -8.59 4.61 -18.19
C GLY A 109 -7.73 4.19 -17.01
N VAL A 110 -7.67 2.88 -16.67
CA VAL A 110 -6.67 2.38 -15.72
C VAL A 110 -5.29 2.58 -16.32
N ASN A 111 -4.44 3.37 -15.66
CA ASN A 111 -3.13 3.76 -16.16
C ASN A 111 -1.97 3.26 -15.28
N ARG A 112 -2.28 2.63 -14.13
CA ARG A 112 -1.32 1.95 -13.26
C ARG A 112 -1.89 0.60 -12.79
N VAL A 113 -1.04 -0.43 -12.77
CA VAL A 113 -1.42 -1.74 -12.20
C VAL A 113 -0.34 -2.18 -11.22
N SER A 114 -0.75 -2.64 -10.02
CA SER A 114 0.13 -3.31 -9.05
C SER A 114 -0.13 -4.82 -9.09
N LEU A 115 0.92 -5.59 -9.37
CA LEU A 115 0.86 -7.04 -9.48
C LEU A 115 1.41 -7.69 -8.20
N GLY A 116 0.58 -8.42 -7.48
CA GLY A 116 1.01 -9.21 -6.33
C GLY A 116 1.81 -10.44 -6.75
N VAL A 117 3.09 -10.29 -7.08
CA VAL A 117 4.00 -11.36 -7.53
C VAL A 117 4.54 -12.16 -6.35
N GLN A 118 5.00 -11.49 -5.30
CA GLN A 118 5.57 -11.97 -4.04
C GLN A 118 6.93 -12.66 -4.19
N SER A 119 7.12 -13.57 -5.13
CA SER A 119 8.37 -14.23 -5.48
C SER A 119 8.32 -14.76 -6.92
N PHE A 120 9.47 -15.02 -7.51
CA PHE A 120 9.60 -15.76 -8.78
C PHE A 120 10.12 -17.19 -8.57
N ASP A 121 10.03 -17.74 -7.36
CA ASP A 121 10.28 -19.16 -7.05
C ASP A 121 8.93 -19.89 -6.88
N ASP A 122 8.64 -20.82 -7.78
CA ASP A 122 7.38 -21.58 -7.78
C ASP A 122 7.18 -22.42 -6.51
N LYS A 123 8.25 -22.82 -5.82
CA LYS A 123 8.15 -23.53 -4.54
C LYS A 123 7.66 -22.60 -3.44
N ILE A 124 8.22 -21.38 -3.39
CA ILE A 124 7.80 -20.34 -2.45
C ILE A 124 6.35 -19.94 -2.76
N LEU A 125 6.01 -19.68 -4.02
CA LEU A 125 4.64 -19.35 -4.42
C LEU A 125 3.63 -20.42 -3.98
N LYS A 126 3.96 -21.69 -4.18
CA LYS A 126 3.12 -22.80 -3.73
C LYS A 126 2.99 -22.85 -2.20
N MET A 127 4.07 -22.65 -1.48
CA MET A 127 4.07 -22.59 0.00
C MET A 127 3.19 -21.44 0.51
N LEU A 128 3.23 -20.27 -0.15
CA LEU A 128 2.40 -19.10 0.17
C LEU A 128 0.92 -19.26 -0.24
N ASN A 129 0.54 -20.36 -0.86
CA ASN A 129 -0.78 -20.61 -1.46
C ASN A 129 -1.14 -19.61 -2.57
N ARG A 130 -0.12 -19.19 -3.38
CA ARG A 130 -0.35 -18.38 -4.57
C ARG A 130 -0.81 -19.25 -5.73
N ARG A 131 -1.74 -18.72 -6.55
CA ARG A 131 -2.33 -19.43 -7.70
C ARG A 131 -1.46 -19.36 -8.95
N HIS A 132 -0.69 -18.28 -9.10
CA HIS A 132 0.16 -18.04 -10.26
C HIS A 132 1.53 -18.69 -10.13
N SER A 133 2.17 -18.92 -11.26
CA SER A 133 3.58 -19.31 -11.39
C SER A 133 4.47 -18.09 -11.71
N ALA A 134 5.78 -18.26 -11.53
CA ALA A 134 6.78 -17.26 -11.94
C ALA A 134 6.67 -16.89 -13.43
N GLN A 135 6.32 -17.84 -14.29
CA GLN A 135 6.11 -17.60 -15.72
C GLN A 135 4.88 -16.72 -15.97
N GLN A 136 3.77 -16.99 -15.27
CA GLN A 136 2.56 -16.17 -15.38
C GLN A 136 2.79 -14.74 -14.90
N ALA A 137 3.57 -14.54 -13.82
CA ALA A 137 3.94 -13.22 -13.35
C ALA A 137 4.71 -12.41 -14.41
N GLN A 138 5.69 -13.03 -15.06
CA GLN A 138 6.43 -12.38 -16.16
C GLN A 138 5.54 -12.07 -17.37
N MET A 139 4.62 -13.00 -17.70
CA MET A 139 3.69 -12.81 -18.80
C MET A 139 2.70 -11.67 -18.54
N ALA A 140 2.18 -11.57 -17.31
CA ALA A 140 1.27 -10.50 -16.90
C ALA A 140 1.88 -9.11 -17.12
N VAL A 141 3.15 -8.89 -16.71
CA VAL A 141 3.86 -7.63 -16.95
C VAL A 141 3.94 -7.32 -18.47
N LYS A 142 4.27 -8.32 -19.29
CA LYS A 142 4.37 -8.15 -20.74
C LYS A 142 3.01 -7.82 -21.38
N GLN A 143 1.93 -8.48 -20.92
CA GLN A 143 0.58 -8.25 -21.41
C GLN A 143 0.06 -6.85 -21.06
N LEU A 144 0.31 -6.35 -19.84
CA LEU A 144 -0.01 -4.98 -19.44
C LEU A 144 0.71 -3.97 -20.32
N ASN A 145 2.01 -4.15 -20.54
CA ASN A 145 2.78 -3.26 -21.43
C ASN A 145 2.27 -3.31 -22.88
N ALA A 146 1.94 -4.50 -23.41
CA ALA A 146 1.38 -4.66 -24.75
C ALA A 146 0.01 -3.99 -24.90
N ALA A 147 -0.78 -3.92 -23.80
CA ALA A 147 -2.05 -3.22 -23.76
C ALA A 147 -1.92 -1.69 -23.56
N GLY A 148 -0.71 -1.16 -23.44
CA GLY A 148 -0.45 0.27 -23.24
C GLY A 148 -0.39 0.72 -21.78
N ILE A 149 -0.52 -0.19 -20.81
CA ILE A 149 -0.34 0.12 -19.38
C ILE A 149 1.15 -0.04 -19.04
N HIS A 150 1.91 1.06 -19.12
CA HIS A 150 3.36 1.05 -18.90
C HIS A 150 3.75 1.32 -17.45
N ASN A 151 2.86 1.92 -16.63
CA ASN A 151 3.09 2.12 -15.20
C ASN A 151 2.72 0.83 -14.44
N VAL A 152 3.61 -0.15 -14.50
CA VAL A 152 3.44 -1.44 -13.83
C VAL A 152 4.30 -1.48 -12.58
N SER A 153 3.67 -1.75 -11.44
CA SER A 153 4.29 -2.12 -10.18
C SER A 153 4.27 -3.63 -10.02
N ILE A 154 5.30 -4.19 -9.39
CA ILE A 154 5.24 -5.54 -8.85
C ILE A 154 5.53 -5.50 -7.35
N ASP A 155 4.88 -6.41 -6.61
CA ASP A 155 5.09 -6.54 -5.18
C ASP A 155 5.91 -7.80 -4.92
N LEU A 156 6.99 -7.68 -4.14
CA LEU A 156 7.83 -8.78 -3.66
C LEU A 156 7.81 -8.83 -2.13
N ILE A 157 8.04 -10.01 -1.58
CA ILE A 157 8.21 -10.18 -0.13
C ILE A 157 9.60 -10.77 0.11
N TYR A 158 10.34 -10.18 1.06
CA TYR A 158 11.60 -10.74 1.57
C TYR A 158 11.42 -11.26 3.01
N GLY A 159 12.36 -12.08 3.48
CA GLY A 159 12.24 -12.77 4.76
C GLY A 159 11.25 -13.94 4.74
N LEU A 160 10.92 -14.47 3.56
CA LEU A 160 9.98 -15.58 3.42
C LEU A 160 10.59 -16.90 3.98
N PRO A 161 9.77 -17.78 4.60
CA PRO A 161 10.22 -19.12 4.92
C PRO A 161 10.81 -19.83 3.69
N GLN A 162 11.91 -20.54 3.88
CA GLN A 162 12.66 -21.25 2.83
C GLN A 162 13.28 -20.33 1.75
N GLN A 163 13.17 -19.02 1.85
CA GLN A 163 13.88 -18.09 1.00
C GLN A 163 15.33 -17.98 1.48
N SER A 164 16.27 -17.98 0.54
CA SER A 164 17.68 -17.69 0.80
C SER A 164 18.06 -16.38 0.12
N LEU A 165 19.14 -15.75 0.57
CA LEU A 165 19.66 -14.53 -0.07
C LEU A 165 19.89 -14.72 -1.58
N SER A 166 20.35 -15.92 -2.02
CA SER A 166 20.52 -16.23 -3.44
C SER A 166 19.18 -16.38 -4.17
N SER A 167 18.16 -16.93 -3.53
CA SER A 167 16.79 -17.01 -4.07
C SER A 167 16.20 -15.61 -4.25
N PHE A 168 16.30 -14.74 -3.25
CA PHE A 168 15.85 -13.37 -3.32
C PHE A 168 16.63 -12.55 -4.36
N ALA A 169 17.95 -12.76 -4.47
CA ALA A 169 18.77 -12.16 -5.54
C ALA A 169 18.25 -12.53 -6.94
N ASN A 170 17.83 -13.79 -7.14
CA ASN A 170 17.22 -14.23 -8.40
C ASN A 170 15.84 -13.57 -8.64
N ASP A 171 15.04 -13.37 -7.58
CA ASP A 171 13.77 -12.66 -7.68
C ASP A 171 14.00 -11.21 -8.13
N LEU A 172 14.93 -10.49 -7.52
CA LEU A 172 15.30 -9.12 -7.92
C LEU A 172 15.83 -9.05 -9.36
N LYS A 173 16.71 -10.00 -9.75
CA LYS A 173 17.21 -10.08 -11.13
C LYS A 173 16.08 -10.25 -12.14
N LYS A 174 15.11 -11.11 -11.86
CA LYS A 174 13.93 -11.29 -12.72
C LYS A 174 13.08 -10.03 -12.74
N ALA A 175 12.79 -9.44 -11.57
CA ALA A 175 12.03 -8.21 -11.45
C ALA A 175 12.59 -7.08 -12.31
N PHE A 176 13.87 -6.77 -12.16
CA PHE A 176 14.54 -5.70 -12.91
C PHE A 176 14.81 -6.02 -14.39
N SER A 177 14.65 -7.27 -14.82
CA SER A 177 14.67 -7.64 -16.24
C SER A 177 13.35 -7.37 -16.97
N LEU A 178 12.28 -7.11 -16.22
CA LEU A 178 10.94 -6.81 -16.74
C LEU A 178 10.76 -5.30 -16.96
N PRO A 179 9.88 -4.88 -17.88
CA PRO A 179 9.60 -3.46 -18.11
C PRO A 179 8.66 -2.87 -17.03
N ILE A 180 9.07 -2.96 -15.77
CA ILE A 180 8.38 -2.36 -14.63
C ILE A 180 8.87 -0.93 -14.40
N LYS A 181 8.04 -0.12 -13.75
CA LYS A 181 8.35 1.26 -13.36
C LYS A 181 8.43 1.46 -11.85
N HIS A 182 7.88 0.50 -11.11
CA HIS A 182 7.73 0.56 -9.67
C HIS A 182 7.93 -0.84 -9.09
N LEU A 183 8.50 -0.90 -7.88
CA LEU A 183 8.68 -2.12 -7.10
C LEU A 183 8.25 -1.82 -5.66
N SER A 184 7.28 -2.58 -5.14
CA SER A 184 7.01 -2.67 -3.71
C SER A 184 7.73 -3.89 -3.16
N SER A 185 8.45 -3.76 -2.06
CA SER A 185 9.08 -4.91 -1.41
C SER A 185 8.92 -4.81 0.11
N TYR A 186 8.20 -5.77 0.66
CA TYR A 186 7.80 -5.80 2.06
C TYR A 186 8.58 -6.87 2.81
N ALA A 187 8.99 -6.57 4.05
CA ALA A 187 9.39 -7.61 4.99
C ALA A 187 8.18 -8.49 5.31
N LEU A 188 8.38 -9.80 5.40
CA LEU A 188 7.32 -10.67 5.87
C LEU A 188 6.95 -10.32 7.32
N SER A 189 5.69 -9.94 7.54
CA SER A 189 5.10 -9.82 8.87
C SER A 189 4.29 -11.08 9.22
N ILE A 190 4.33 -11.47 10.49
CA ILE A 190 3.57 -12.63 10.98
C ILE A 190 2.43 -12.13 11.85
N GLU A 191 1.28 -11.99 11.22
CA GLU A 191 0.07 -11.55 11.91
C GLU A 191 -0.61 -12.71 12.64
N ALA A 192 -0.92 -12.54 13.91
CA ALA A 192 -1.33 -13.61 14.84
C ALA A 192 -2.53 -14.47 14.37
N HIS A 193 -3.43 -13.89 13.56
CA HIS A 193 -4.63 -14.57 13.07
C HIS A 193 -4.45 -15.26 11.70
N THR A 194 -3.23 -15.24 11.15
CA THR A 194 -2.94 -15.85 9.84
C THR A 194 -2.64 -17.34 9.93
N LEU A 195 -2.83 -18.05 8.83
CA LEU A 195 -2.42 -19.46 8.73
C LEU A 195 -0.90 -19.62 8.82
N LEU A 196 -0.15 -18.60 8.37
CA LEU A 196 1.31 -18.56 8.52
C LEU A 196 1.71 -18.59 10.00
N ALA A 197 1.09 -17.76 10.84
CA ALA A 197 1.37 -17.75 12.28
C ALA A 197 1.10 -19.11 12.92
N GLN A 198 0.00 -19.77 12.56
CA GLN A 198 -0.32 -21.11 13.05
C GLN A 198 0.74 -22.15 12.64
N LYS A 199 1.21 -22.10 11.39
CA LYS A 199 2.26 -23.02 10.89
C LYS A 199 3.62 -22.76 11.54
N VAL A 200 3.98 -21.52 11.80
CA VAL A 200 5.20 -21.17 12.53
C VAL A 200 5.12 -21.62 13.97
N GLN A 201 4.00 -21.40 14.64
CA GLN A 201 3.78 -21.86 16.02
C GLN A 201 3.81 -23.40 16.14
N ALA A 202 3.32 -24.10 15.12
CA ALA A 202 3.37 -25.56 15.06
C ALA A 202 4.76 -26.11 14.68
N GLY A 203 5.75 -25.28 14.36
CA GLY A 203 7.07 -25.68 13.89
C GLY A 203 7.09 -26.25 12.47
N GLU A 204 6.01 -26.08 11.70
CA GLU A 204 5.93 -26.53 10.29
C GLU A 204 6.71 -25.62 9.34
N LEU A 205 6.81 -24.33 9.68
CA LEU A 205 7.57 -23.34 8.93
C LEU A 205 8.52 -22.57 9.87
N VAL A 206 9.72 -22.31 9.38
CA VAL A 206 10.72 -21.48 10.07
C VAL A 206 10.86 -20.19 9.28
N VAL A 207 10.71 -19.06 9.95
CA VAL A 207 10.91 -17.74 9.36
C VAL A 207 12.40 -17.44 9.22
N ALA A 208 12.72 -16.51 8.33
CA ALA A 208 14.09 -16.04 8.19
C ALA A 208 14.54 -15.32 9.47
N ASP A 209 15.81 -15.48 9.82
CA ASP A 209 16.44 -14.73 10.90
C ASP A 209 16.54 -13.24 10.51
N GLU A 210 16.53 -12.36 11.51
CA GLU A 210 16.62 -10.92 11.32
C GLU A 210 17.87 -10.53 10.50
N GLU A 211 19.01 -11.17 10.76
CA GLU A 211 20.24 -10.95 9.99
C GLU A 211 20.09 -11.26 8.49
N VAL A 212 19.29 -12.27 8.14
CA VAL A 212 18.97 -12.61 6.75
C VAL A 212 18.10 -11.52 6.14
N CYS A 213 17.08 -11.08 6.86
CA CYS A 213 16.19 -10.00 6.40
C CYS A 213 16.96 -8.70 6.13
N VAL A 214 17.90 -8.34 7.01
CA VAL A 214 18.79 -7.18 6.83
C VAL A 214 19.62 -7.32 5.55
N LYS A 215 20.24 -8.48 5.32
CA LYS A 215 21.05 -8.73 4.11
C LYS A 215 20.19 -8.70 2.82
N GLU A 216 18.98 -9.23 2.87
CA GLU A 216 18.04 -9.18 1.74
C GLU A 216 17.63 -7.73 1.45
N TYR A 217 17.36 -6.94 2.47
CA TYR A 217 17.05 -5.52 2.32
C TYR A 217 18.22 -4.71 1.75
N GLU A 218 19.45 -4.92 2.25
CA GLU A 218 20.67 -4.27 1.72
C GLU A 218 20.88 -4.63 0.23
N LEU A 219 20.63 -5.89 -0.13
CA LEU A 219 20.70 -6.33 -1.51
C LEU A 219 19.64 -5.64 -2.38
N LEU A 220 18.40 -5.54 -1.88
CA LEU A 220 17.30 -4.82 -2.54
C LEU A 220 17.69 -3.36 -2.82
N MET A 221 18.15 -2.64 -1.80
CA MET A 221 18.60 -1.24 -1.92
C MET A 221 19.66 -1.07 -2.99
N THR A 222 20.66 -1.96 -2.98
CA THR A 222 21.76 -1.96 -3.93
C THR A 222 21.29 -2.21 -5.36
N GLN A 223 20.48 -3.25 -5.56
CA GLN A 223 19.96 -3.62 -6.88
C GLN A 223 19.00 -2.56 -7.44
N ALA A 224 18.09 -2.03 -6.61
CA ALA A 224 17.18 -0.97 -7.03
C ALA A 224 17.95 0.26 -7.54
N LYS A 225 18.95 0.72 -6.78
CA LYS A 225 19.82 1.84 -7.16
C LYS A 225 20.57 1.57 -8.49
N GLN A 226 21.12 0.36 -8.68
CA GLN A 226 21.84 -0.02 -9.91
C GLN A 226 20.93 0.00 -11.14
N HIS A 227 19.62 -0.25 -10.97
CA HIS A 227 18.63 -0.21 -12.05
C HIS A 227 17.92 1.15 -12.19
N GLY A 228 18.40 2.19 -11.48
CA GLY A 228 17.89 3.56 -11.57
C GLY A 228 16.60 3.81 -10.78
N PHE A 229 16.20 2.89 -9.90
CA PHE A 229 15.05 3.08 -9.02
C PHE A 229 15.46 3.91 -7.80
N THR A 230 14.63 4.89 -7.45
CA THR A 230 14.75 5.69 -6.24
C THR A 230 13.91 5.05 -5.14
N HIS A 231 14.49 4.85 -3.97
CA HIS A 231 13.78 4.50 -2.74
C HIS A 231 13.09 5.75 -2.22
N TYR A 232 11.78 5.86 -2.39
CA TYR A 232 11.06 7.09 -2.08
C TYR A 232 10.25 7.02 -0.78
N GLU A 233 9.96 5.80 -0.30
CA GLU A 233 9.40 5.52 1.03
C GLU A 233 9.77 4.09 1.44
N ILE A 234 9.48 3.71 2.68
CA ILE A 234 10.08 2.57 3.38
C ILE A 234 10.05 1.22 2.62
N SER A 235 9.00 0.95 1.86
CA SER A 235 8.82 -0.32 1.13
C SER A 235 8.77 -0.16 -0.38
N ASN A 236 8.83 1.07 -0.91
CA ASN A 236 8.57 1.33 -2.31
C ASN A 236 9.72 2.03 -3.04
N PHE A 237 9.97 1.53 -4.24
CA PHE A 237 11.02 1.96 -5.16
C PHE A 237 10.41 2.26 -6.52
N ALA A 238 10.81 3.35 -7.15
CA ALA A 238 10.29 3.74 -8.46
C ALA A 238 11.38 4.34 -9.35
N LEU A 239 11.20 4.20 -10.66
CA LEU A 239 11.89 5.07 -11.58
C LEU A 239 11.40 6.52 -11.39
N PRO A 240 12.26 7.55 -11.60
CA PRO A 240 11.86 8.94 -11.41
C PRO A 240 10.56 9.29 -12.16
N GLY A 241 9.57 9.85 -11.43
CA GLY A 241 8.26 10.22 -11.94
C GLY A 241 7.23 9.09 -11.99
N TYR A 242 7.57 7.89 -11.47
CA TYR A 242 6.66 6.75 -11.36
C TYR A 242 6.36 6.35 -9.91
N GLU A 243 6.67 7.22 -8.95
CA GLU A 243 6.25 7.07 -7.57
C GLU A 243 4.72 6.97 -7.51
N SER A 244 4.17 6.04 -6.73
CA SER A 244 2.71 5.94 -6.56
C SER A 244 2.17 7.23 -5.97
N LYS A 245 1.39 7.98 -6.74
CA LYS A 245 0.76 9.22 -6.27
C LYS A 245 -0.22 8.95 -5.14
N HIS A 246 -0.92 7.81 -5.19
CA HIS A 246 -1.87 7.41 -4.17
C HIS A 246 -1.17 7.10 -2.84
N ASN A 247 -0.14 6.24 -2.85
CA ASN A 247 0.61 5.89 -1.64
C ASN A 247 1.32 7.13 -1.06
N SER A 248 1.93 7.95 -1.91
CA SER A 248 2.55 9.21 -1.49
C SER A 248 1.58 10.14 -0.78
N GLY A 249 0.30 10.15 -1.18
CA GLY A 249 -0.73 10.95 -0.55
C GLY A 249 -1.07 10.51 0.88
N TYR A 250 -0.92 9.23 1.23
CA TYR A 250 -1.05 8.79 2.63
C TYR A 250 0.08 9.38 3.49
N TRP A 251 1.31 9.41 2.95
CA TRP A 251 2.47 9.89 3.66
C TRP A 251 2.56 11.42 3.78
N ASP A 252 1.89 12.18 2.92
CA ASP A 252 1.85 13.64 3.01
C ASP A 252 0.61 14.20 3.73
N GLY A 253 -0.29 13.31 4.18
CA GLY A 253 -1.51 13.66 4.90
C GLY A 253 -2.62 14.20 3.99
N THR A 254 -2.58 13.87 2.68
CA THR A 254 -3.67 14.25 1.75
C THR A 254 -4.99 13.57 2.16
N PRO A 255 -6.10 14.33 2.31
CA PRO A 255 -7.41 13.74 2.59
C PRO A 255 -7.82 12.71 1.54
N TYR A 256 -8.42 11.62 2.01
CA TYR A 256 -8.89 10.54 1.15
C TYR A 256 -10.22 9.94 1.62
N LEU A 257 -10.98 9.48 0.65
CA LEU A 257 -12.22 8.75 0.85
C LEU A 257 -11.96 7.27 0.55
N GLY A 258 -12.13 6.43 1.55
CA GLY A 258 -12.19 4.97 1.37
C GLY A 258 -13.65 4.51 1.34
N VAL A 259 -13.99 3.67 0.37
CA VAL A 259 -15.31 3.04 0.23
C VAL A 259 -15.17 1.52 0.17
N GLY A 260 -16.21 0.82 0.59
CA GLY A 260 -16.18 -0.63 0.72
C GLY A 260 -15.94 -1.11 2.16
N PRO A 261 -16.21 -2.40 2.48
CA PRO A 261 -16.07 -2.94 3.82
C PRO A 261 -14.60 -2.97 4.27
N GLY A 262 -14.30 -2.43 5.45
CA GLY A 262 -12.93 -2.31 5.97
C GLY A 262 -12.14 -1.12 5.41
N ALA A 263 -12.72 -0.30 4.54
CA ALA A 263 -12.04 0.86 4.00
C ALA A 263 -11.93 2.00 5.03
N HIS A 264 -10.75 2.62 5.10
CA HIS A 264 -10.49 3.79 5.92
C HIS A 264 -10.59 5.07 5.09
N SER A 265 -10.91 6.16 5.75
CA SER A 265 -10.99 7.52 5.18
C SER A 265 -10.36 8.51 6.15
N TYR A 266 -9.85 9.62 5.60
CA TYR A 266 -9.29 10.73 6.37
C TYR A 266 -9.70 12.06 5.73
N ASP A 267 -10.26 12.97 6.51
CA ASP A 267 -10.74 14.27 6.01
C ASP A 267 -9.74 15.43 6.25
N GLY A 268 -8.56 15.11 6.78
CA GLY A 268 -7.54 16.08 7.19
C GLY A 268 -7.53 16.32 8.70
N LYS A 269 -8.50 15.77 9.44
CA LYS A 269 -8.65 15.94 10.88
C LYS A 269 -9.00 14.64 11.60
N ASP A 270 -10.05 13.97 11.13
CA ASP A 270 -10.59 12.76 11.73
C ASP A 270 -10.46 11.58 10.76
N ARG A 271 -10.30 10.39 11.33
CA ARG A 271 -10.37 9.14 10.59
C ARG A 271 -11.75 8.55 10.67
N ARG A 272 -12.16 7.88 9.59
CA ARG A 272 -13.38 7.09 9.56
C ARG A 272 -13.09 5.77 8.89
N PHE A 273 -13.71 4.70 9.37
CA PHE A 273 -13.55 3.40 8.75
C PHE A 273 -14.87 2.61 8.73
N ASN A 274 -15.06 1.90 7.63
CA ASN A 274 -16.16 0.98 7.49
C ASN A 274 -15.83 -0.33 8.22
N ILE A 275 -16.81 -0.92 8.90
CA ILE A 275 -16.61 -2.22 9.57
C ILE A 275 -16.21 -3.27 8.52
N PRO A 276 -15.20 -4.14 8.79
CA PRO A 276 -14.77 -5.21 7.90
C PRO A 276 -15.77 -6.38 7.89
N ASN A 277 -16.97 -6.14 7.37
CA ASN A 277 -18.06 -7.10 7.30
C ASN A 277 -18.85 -6.91 5.99
N LEU A 278 -18.56 -7.75 5.00
CA LEU A 278 -19.21 -7.69 3.68
C LEU A 278 -20.73 -7.87 3.77
N LYS A 279 -21.23 -8.78 4.61
CA LYS A 279 -22.67 -9.01 4.76
C LYS A 279 -23.38 -7.76 5.29
N ALA A 280 -22.85 -7.14 6.34
CA ALA A 280 -23.37 -5.89 6.87
C ALA A 280 -23.29 -4.77 5.82
N TYR A 281 -22.17 -4.68 5.08
CA TYR A 281 -21.97 -3.68 4.04
C TYR A 281 -23.02 -3.78 2.92
N VAL A 282 -23.26 -4.96 2.35
CA VAL A 282 -24.22 -5.13 1.24
C VAL A 282 -25.67 -4.96 1.68
N THR A 283 -25.98 -5.10 2.96
CA THR A 283 -27.31 -4.85 3.52
C THR A 283 -27.52 -3.42 4.01
N SER A 284 -26.44 -2.62 4.13
CA SER A 284 -26.50 -1.23 4.62
C SER A 284 -27.11 -0.23 3.64
N ASN A 285 -27.32 -0.64 2.41
CA ASN A 285 -27.81 0.20 1.32
C ASN A 285 -26.92 1.43 1.03
N GLY A 286 -25.61 1.28 1.21
CA GLY A 286 -24.62 2.35 1.02
C GLY A 286 -24.61 3.43 2.12
N CYS A 287 -25.38 3.22 3.19
CA CYS A 287 -25.45 4.17 4.30
C CYS A 287 -24.26 4.02 5.27
N ALA A 288 -23.85 5.14 5.85
CA ALA A 288 -22.80 5.24 6.86
C ALA A 288 -23.10 4.53 8.21
N ALA A 289 -24.19 3.74 8.30
CA ALA A 289 -24.67 3.11 9.54
C ALA A 289 -23.64 2.17 10.21
N HIS A 290 -22.56 1.83 9.53
CA HIS A 290 -21.50 0.94 10.03
C HIS A 290 -20.12 1.60 10.02
N GLN A 291 -20.06 2.95 10.00
CA GLN A 291 -18.79 3.67 10.13
C GLN A 291 -18.45 3.89 11.60
N GLN A 292 -17.17 3.74 11.89
CA GLN A 292 -16.59 4.20 13.15
C GLN A 292 -15.80 5.49 12.86
N ILE A 293 -15.79 6.40 13.83
CA ILE A 293 -15.09 7.68 13.76
C ILE A 293 -14.06 7.71 14.87
N GLU A 294 -12.84 8.02 14.51
CA GLU A 294 -11.72 8.23 15.42
C GLU A 294 -11.36 9.73 15.35
N HIS A 295 -11.55 10.39 16.48
CA HIS A 295 -11.20 11.79 16.65
C HIS A 295 -9.76 11.87 17.15
N LEU A 296 -8.86 12.37 16.29
CA LEU A 296 -7.45 12.50 16.64
C LEU A 296 -7.23 13.74 17.52
N SER A 297 -6.64 13.55 18.71
CA SER A 297 -6.13 14.62 19.57
C SER A 297 -5.00 15.39 18.87
N GLU A 298 -4.56 16.50 19.45
CA GLU A 298 -3.43 17.27 18.90
C GLU A 298 -2.12 16.47 19.00
N SER A 299 -1.93 15.71 20.11
CA SER A 299 -0.77 14.84 20.29
C SER A 299 -0.73 13.72 19.26
N GLU A 300 -1.84 13.01 19.06
CA GLU A 300 -1.92 11.95 18.05
C GLU A 300 -1.65 12.46 16.63
N ARG A 301 -2.12 13.67 16.27
CA ARG A 301 -1.79 14.27 14.96
C ARG A 301 -0.32 14.65 14.83
N PHE A 302 0.32 15.08 15.93
CA PHE A 302 1.75 15.33 15.97
C PHE A 302 2.54 14.04 15.74
N ASP A 303 2.21 12.99 16.48
CA ASP A 303 2.85 11.69 16.38
C ASP A 303 2.65 11.06 15.00
N GLU A 304 1.44 11.16 14.45
CA GLU A 304 1.15 10.73 13.09
C GLU A 304 2.00 11.49 12.05
N LEU A 305 2.14 12.81 12.19
CA LEU A 305 2.96 13.60 11.29
C LEU A 305 4.43 13.15 11.31
N ILE A 306 4.99 12.82 12.47
CA ILE A 306 6.34 12.26 12.61
C ILE A 306 6.41 10.93 11.88
N PHE A 307 5.50 10.01 12.22
CA PHE A 307 5.45 8.65 11.67
C PHE A 307 5.38 8.63 10.15
N VAL A 308 4.40 9.33 9.55
CA VAL A 308 4.21 9.30 8.10
C VAL A 308 5.33 10.02 7.35
N SER A 309 5.88 11.12 7.92
CA SER A 309 6.92 11.90 7.25
C SER A 309 8.26 11.17 7.23
N LEU A 310 8.67 10.58 8.35
CA LEU A 310 9.97 9.90 8.48
C LEU A 310 10.02 8.57 7.71
N ARG A 311 8.89 8.01 7.32
CA ARG A 311 8.82 6.84 6.42
C ARG A 311 9.15 7.17 4.97
N THR A 312 9.32 8.44 4.64
CA THR A 312 9.61 8.88 3.27
C THR A 312 11.00 9.50 3.12
N SER A 313 11.55 9.43 1.93
CA SER A 313 12.81 10.09 1.59
C SER A 313 12.75 11.62 1.67
N LYS A 314 11.53 12.21 1.67
CA LYS A 314 11.33 13.65 1.87
C LYS A 314 11.57 14.06 3.32
N GLY A 315 11.24 13.18 4.27
CA GLY A 315 11.43 13.41 5.69
C GLY A 315 10.42 14.39 6.32
N LEU A 316 10.66 14.69 7.59
CA LEU A 316 9.84 15.56 8.44
C LEU A 316 10.26 17.01 8.29
N SER A 317 9.35 17.88 7.84
CA SER A 317 9.58 19.33 7.77
C SER A 317 9.48 19.96 9.15
N LEU A 318 10.60 20.47 9.66
CA LEU A 318 10.68 21.17 10.94
C LEU A 318 9.90 22.48 10.91
N LYS A 319 9.86 23.17 9.77
CA LYS A 319 9.03 24.36 9.57
C LYS A 319 7.53 24.06 9.73
N LYS A 320 7.08 22.87 9.24
CA LYS A 320 5.67 22.44 9.41
C LYS A 320 5.37 22.21 10.89
N ILE A 321 6.27 21.55 11.63
CA ILE A 321 6.14 21.36 13.08
C ILE A 321 6.02 22.72 13.80
N GLN A 322 6.93 23.64 13.55
CA GLN A 322 6.92 24.98 14.19
C GLN A 322 5.66 25.78 13.88
N SER A 323 5.04 25.59 12.70
CA SER A 323 3.84 26.32 12.30
C SER A 323 2.54 25.76 12.86
N LEU A 324 2.50 24.46 13.19
CA LEU A 324 1.29 23.75 13.58
C LEU A 324 1.20 23.46 15.08
N TYR A 325 2.35 23.42 15.78
CA TYR A 325 2.43 22.91 17.15
C TYR A 325 3.15 23.90 18.08
N PRO A 326 2.95 23.81 19.42
CA PRO A 326 3.64 24.64 20.39
C PRO A 326 5.15 24.52 20.28
N THR A 327 5.88 25.63 20.52
CA THR A 327 7.35 25.68 20.47
C THR A 327 8.00 24.60 21.35
N GLN A 328 7.42 24.32 22.53
CA GLN A 328 7.91 23.28 23.43
C GLN A 328 7.98 21.90 22.75
N TRP A 329 7.00 21.53 21.91
CA TRP A 329 6.98 20.24 21.21
C TRP A 329 8.08 20.15 20.15
N TYR A 330 8.38 21.26 19.51
CA TYR A 330 9.53 21.36 18.61
C TYR A 330 10.84 21.20 19.36
N ASP A 331 11.00 21.86 20.52
CA ASP A 331 12.23 21.79 21.32
C ASP A 331 12.45 20.38 21.86
N ASP A 332 11.41 19.70 22.36
CA ASP A 332 11.44 18.33 22.84
C ASP A 332 11.83 17.36 21.72
N LEU A 333 11.20 17.51 20.52
CA LEU A 333 11.53 16.74 19.33
C LEU A 333 13.01 16.89 18.96
N MET A 334 13.50 18.13 18.90
CA MET A 334 14.90 18.40 18.52
C MET A 334 15.87 17.94 19.58
N TYR A 335 15.53 18.03 20.85
CA TYR A 335 16.34 17.48 21.94
C TYR A 335 16.50 15.95 21.79
N THR A 336 15.42 15.23 21.57
CA THR A 336 15.47 13.78 21.34
C THR A 336 16.19 13.42 20.06
N ALA A 337 16.01 14.19 18.97
CA ALA A 337 16.65 13.95 17.69
C ALA A 337 18.18 14.05 17.74
N GLN A 338 18.76 14.86 18.67
CA GLN A 338 20.22 15.10 18.75
C GLN A 338 21.03 13.80 18.84
N LYS A 339 20.58 12.82 19.65
CA LYS A 339 21.31 11.54 19.79
C LYS A 339 21.39 10.77 18.48
N TYR A 340 20.32 10.80 17.66
CA TYR A 340 20.26 10.12 16.39
C TYR A 340 20.99 10.88 15.27
N ILE A 341 21.02 12.22 15.34
CA ILE A 341 21.82 13.06 14.45
C ILE A 341 23.30 12.83 14.71
N ALA A 342 23.72 12.80 15.99
CA ALA A 342 25.12 12.57 16.39
C ALA A 342 25.65 11.20 15.96
N THR A 343 24.78 10.17 15.89
CA THR A 343 25.14 8.82 15.44
C THR A 343 24.96 8.61 13.94
N GLY A 344 24.45 9.61 13.19
CA GLY A 344 24.20 9.53 11.75
C GLY A 344 22.97 8.69 11.37
N GLN A 345 22.11 8.36 12.34
CA GLN A 345 20.87 7.64 12.11
C GLN A 345 19.75 8.55 11.58
N LEU A 346 19.77 9.83 12.00
CA LEU A 346 18.99 10.91 11.41
C LEU A 346 19.90 11.90 10.67
N ILE A 347 19.43 12.35 9.53
CA ILE A 347 20.05 13.40 8.73
C ILE A 347 19.23 14.67 8.93
N HIS A 348 19.87 15.75 9.41
CA HIS A 348 19.28 17.07 9.54
C HIS A 348 19.84 17.99 8.47
N GLU A 349 19.05 18.30 7.45
CA GLU A 349 19.42 19.17 6.33
C GLU A 349 18.25 20.09 5.94
N ASN A 350 18.52 21.38 5.71
CA ASN A 350 17.54 22.33 5.19
C ASN A 350 16.19 22.33 5.93
N GLU A 351 16.21 22.36 7.26
CA GLU A 351 15.01 22.32 8.12
C GLU A 351 14.17 21.02 7.94
N THR A 352 14.82 19.92 7.58
CA THR A 352 14.20 18.62 7.40
C THR A 352 14.99 17.57 8.18
N LEU A 353 14.25 16.70 8.89
CA LEU A 353 14.80 15.47 9.47
C LEU A 353 14.44 14.28 8.58
N ARG A 354 15.41 13.42 8.28
CA ARG A 354 15.21 12.20 7.49
C ARG A 354 15.91 11.02 8.17
N ILE A 355 15.31 9.84 8.10
CA ILE A 355 16.00 8.60 8.45
C ILE A 355 17.14 8.39 7.45
N SER A 356 18.34 8.05 7.93
CA SER A 356 19.44 7.67 7.04
C SER A 356 19.14 6.33 6.35
N PRO A 357 19.56 6.10 5.09
CA PRO A 357 19.32 4.84 4.40
C PRO A 357 19.82 3.60 5.16
N GLN A 358 20.86 3.75 5.96
CA GLN A 358 21.43 2.67 6.77
C GLN A 358 20.61 2.35 8.02
N SER A 359 19.71 3.26 8.43
CA SER A 359 18.93 3.13 9.66
C SER A 359 17.45 2.82 9.44
N ILE A 360 17.07 2.50 8.20
CA ILE A 360 15.66 2.21 7.86
C ILE A 360 15.15 0.98 8.63
N MET A 361 16.00 -0.03 8.84
CA MET A 361 15.60 -1.25 9.58
C MET A 361 15.33 -1.00 11.08
N VAL A 362 15.82 0.11 11.63
CA VAL A 362 15.55 0.56 13.01
C VAL A 362 14.72 1.84 13.06
N SER A 363 14.08 2.17 11.95
CA SER A 363 13.33 3.44 11.83
C SER A 363 12.13 3.52 12.77
N ASP A 364 11.48 2.40 13.08
CA ASP A 364 10.31 2.37 13.96
C ASP A 364 10.70 2.74 15.41
N ASP A 365 11.84 2.29 15.89
CA ASP A 365 12.38 2.68 17.22
C ASP A 365 12.69 4.18 17.26
N ILE A 366 13.33 4.70 16.18
CA ILE A 366 13.66 6.12 16.08
C ILE A 366 12.39 6.98 16.06
N MET A 367 11.40 6.58 15.26
CA MET A 367 10.12 7.29 15.18
C MET A 367 9.36 7.26 16.51
N SER A 368 9.31 6.09 17.16
CA SER A 368 8.69 5.93 18.49
C SER A 368 9.28 6.85 19.55
N ASP A 369 10.62 6.97 19.58
CA ASP A 369 11.31 7.85 20.52
C ASP A 369 11.06 9.36 20.26
N LEU A 370 10.76 9.73 19.01
CA LEU A 370 10.49 11.12 18.61
C LEU A 370 9.03 11.51 18.84
N MET A 371 8.13 10.54 18.99
CA MET A 371 6.72 10.75 19.30
C MET A 371 6.53 11.14 20.78
N ARG A 372 5.44 11.82 21.07
CA ARG A 372 5.08 12.19 22.42
C ARG A 372 4.45 11.05 23.22
N GLY A 373 3.77 10.14 22.52
CA GLY A 373 2.94 9.12 23.13
C GLY A 373 1.65 9.69 23.72
N GLU A 374 0.87 8.82 24.37
CA GLU A 374 -0.28 9.26 25.14
C GLU A 374 0.24 10.07 26.34
N ASP A 375 -0.32 11.26 26.54
CA ASP A 375 -0.05 12.07 27.73
C ASP A 375 -0.48 11.25 28.97
N ASN A 376 0.49 10.75 29.75
CA ASN A 376 0.28 10.18 31.07
C ASN A 376 -0.04 11.27 32.10
#